data_09731078b65b8ba9ccb45b20d719d32a
#
_entry.id   09731078b65b8ba9ccb45b20d719d32a
#
_cell.length_a   1.000
_cell.length_b   1.000
_cell.length_c   1.000
_cell.angle_alpha   90.00
_cell.angle_beta   90.00
_cell.angle_gamma   90.00
#
_symmetry.space_group_name_H-M   'P 1'
#
loop_
_entity.id
_entity.type
_entity.pdbx_description
1 polymer ?
#
loop_
_entity_poly.entity_id
_entity_poly.type
_entity_poly.pdbx_seq_one_letter_code
_entity_poly.pdbx_strand_id
1 'polypeptide(L)'
;MAGSLPIVLVLALVLVATNPRCSVAQAQPLASQKIESTKLDAEVVDFLGRELALHLADIKSYDPPPAKVLGSGATGEYTWGTFMNALGAYAALSKNDRLADRELAREVGRIGLLEYRLGGTRFSQLYAVSALRFFGRDLNSNPVWQGLSEEERQAWRKFLDVSAFYDPKTQRVINLPENYLGVAARIAAVSYQLGLLKDHALLDSVIERAARPFNNGGIFSDDAPPTGRFDRYSNEYARFVWEAAEAAGRPDILEAVRPSLKQQMRLWWDLVLPDGYGYAWGRSMGVVSFEDTLEIVGFLAHHPEFRPAPLEQLASAYYQAWRWLRHDDNDKTHMLSVFAFGRGNYSYINREREWQQTTSFLGKAVLAHTLFMEALKRENITQFSPEIVRHDLARFEFFRRGDRPAGVWLVRQGPIYFTLPIATGTKPGVADYLPAPHGLPGFANPVEQIYPSLVPFLELADGRVLVAGDAADEVYPGPDGKSLRVVWRRWAVIGSKAGELVDPHVVAEVAWRLEGTTLTRDETLKSTEAVTVKRWWVAVPTTAATTEVEFKQGQRWDRMNLGETTLSIAATADWPLMISMKATGDSPLGRGARGPLPLHLIYESHDLHLNPDKPVHWRLIVKQE
;
A
#
# COMPACT_ATOMS: atom_id res chain seq x y z
N MET A 1 46.18 -45.75 19.41
CA MET A 1 46.17 -44.56 20.28
C MET A 1 45.46 -43.48 19.49
N ALA A 2 44.21 -43.27 19.81
CA ALA A 2 43.37 -42.26 19.15
C ALA A 2 43.35 -40.99 20.01
N GLY A 3 43.85 -39.90 19.46
CA GLY A 3 43.84 -38.59 20.09
C GLY A 3 42.61 -37.78 19.66
N SER A 4 41.69 -37.57 20.60
CA SER A 4 40.55 -36.67 20.41
C SER A 4 40.98 -35.21 20.57
N LEU A 5 40.78 -34.40 19.54
CA LEU A 5 40.83 -32.92 19.62
C LEU A 5 39.51 -32.38 20.19
N PRO A 6 39.53 -31.45 21.12
CA PRO A 6 38.33 -30.80 21.59
C PRO A 6 37.90 -29.68 20.59
N ILE A 7 36.64 -29.72 20.22
CA ILE A 7 35.98 -28.63 19.47
C ILE A 7 35.77 -27.47 20.46
N VAL A 8 36.47 -26.38 20.26
CA VAL A 8 36.24 -25.11 20.98
C VAL A 8 35.10 -24.36 20.26
N LEU A 9 33.95 -24.34 20.90
CA LEU A 9 32.81 -23.54 20.47
C LEU A 9 33.06 -22.07 20.88
N VAL A 10 33.43 -21.23 19.93
CA VAL A 10 33.53 -19.78 20.17
C VAL A 10 32.14 -19.18 20.03
N LEU A 11 31.49 -18.91 21.16
CA LEU A 11 30.28 -18.09 21.22
C LEU A 11 30.69 -16.62 21.04
N ALA A 12 30.49 -16.06 19.87
CA ALA A 12 30.61 -14.63 19.66
C ALA A 12 29.33 -13.95 20.18
N LEU A 13 29.39 -13.41 21.39
CA LEU A 13 28.36 -12.51 21.90
C LEU A 13 28.50 -11.16 21.17
N VAL A 14 27.67 -10.90 20.17
CA VAL A 14 27.55 -9.57 19.57
C VAL A 14 26.59 -8.75 20.45
N LEU A 15 27.15 -7.89 21.28
CA LEU A 15 26.39 -6.84 21.96
C LEU A 15 25.96 -5.82 20.90
N VAL A 16 24.76 -5.96 20.38
CA VAL A 16 24.11 -4.91 19.60
C VAL A 16 23.66 -3.83 20.57
N ALA A 17 24.30 -2.68 20.52
CA ALA A 17 23.80 -1.49 21.22
C ALA A 17 22.40 -1.17 20.67
N THR A 18 21.39 -1.59 21.39
CA THR A 18 19.99 -1.31 21.08
C THR A 18 19.74 0.18 21.25
N ASN A 19 19.55 0.87 20.16
CA ASN A 19 18.96 2.19 20.17
C ASN A 19 17.51 2.04 20.71
N PRO A 20 17.15 2.55 21.89
CA PRO A 20 15.89 2.19 22.57
C PRO A 20 14.63 2.82 21.97
N ARG A 21 14.66 3.32 20.72
CA ARG A 21 13.59 4.11 20.13
C ARG A 21 12.81 3.44 18.99
N CYS A 22 13.07 2.18 18.69
CA CYS A 22 12.26 1.38 17.76
C CYS A 22 11.71 0.12 18.44
N SER A 23 11.30 0.19 19.69
CA SER A 23 10.36 -0.80 20.19
C SER A 23 9.03 -0.51 19.50
N VAL A 24 8.55 -1.41 18.68
CA VAL A 24 7.12 -1.52 18.41
C VAL A 24 6.49 -1.61 19.81
N ALA A 25 5.95 -0.50 20.28
CA ALA A 25 5.19 -0.51 21.52
C ALA A 25 4.02 -1.45 21.24
N GLN A 26 4.12 -2.67 21.75
CA GLN A 26 2.98 -3.57 21.82
C GLN A 26 1.90 -2.80 22.57
N ALA A 27 0.87 -2.40 21.84
CA ALA A 27 -0.26 -1.74 22.43
C ALA A 27 -0.82 -2.70 23.48
N GLN A 28 -0.66 -2.34 24.75
CA GLN A 28 -1.34 -3.08 25.83
C GLN A 28 -2.82 -3.23 25.44
N PRO A 29 -3.43 -4.38 25.70
CA PRO A 29 -4.86 -4.55 25.48
C PRO A 29 -5.58 -3.43 26.22
N LEU A 30 -6.16 -2.48 25.50
CA LEU A 30 -7.02 -1.44 26.05
C LEU A 30 -8.32 -2.11 26.45
N ALA A 31 -8.36 -2.69 27.64
CA ALA A 31 -9.56 -3.25 28.21
C ALA A 31 -10.68 -2.20 28.16
N SER A 32 -11.73 -2.48 27.39
CA SER A 32 -13.11 -2.00 27.51
C SER A 32 -13.44 -0.51 27.54
N GLN A 33 -12.52 0.44 27.40
CA GLN A 33 -12.88 1.85 27.41
C GLN A 33 -13.39 2.29 26.03
N LYS A 34 -14.67 2.63 25.95
CA LYS A 34 -15.26 3.19 24.74
C LYS A 34 -14.63 4.54 24.39
N ILE A 35 -14.46 4.79 23.11
CA ILE A 35 -13.97 6.05 22.58
C ILE A 35 -15.14 7.01 22.42
N GLU A 36 -15.05 8.17 23.03
CA GLU A 36 -16.03 9.25 22.88
C GLU A 36 -15.74 10.02 21.57
N SER A 37 -16.71 10.10 20.69
CA SER A 37 -16.57 10.75 19.38
C SER A 37 -16.15 12.21 19.47
N THR A 38 -16.67 12.96 20.44
CA THR A 38 -16.33 14.38 20.66
C THR A 38 -14.90 14.59 21.16
N LYS A 39 -14.36 13.66 21.95
CA LYS A 39 -12.96 13.72 22.38
C LYS A 39 -12.02 13.40 21.23
N LEU A 40 -12.35 12.38 20.41
CA LEU A 40 -11.59 12.07 19.21
C LEU A 40 -11.58 13.25 18.24
N ASP A 41 -12.74 13.88 18.02
CA ASP A 41 -12.86 15.07 17.16
C ASP A 41 -11.90 16.18 17.63
N ALA A 42 -11.96 16.55 18.90
CA ALA A 42 -11.10 17.58 19.46
C ALA A 42 -9.61 17.22 19.34
N GLU A 43 -9.23 15.97 19.61
CA GLU A 43 -7.85 15.50 19.49
C GLU A 43 -7.34 15.57 18.05
N VAL A 44 -8.14 15.12 17.06
CA VAL A 44 -7.76 15.12 15.64
C VAL A 44 -7.63 16.54 15.12
N VAL A 45 -8.61 17.41 15.40
CA VAL A 45 -8.58 18.81 14.96
C VAL A 45 -7.38 19.57 15.55
N ASP A 46 -7.09 19.37 16.84
CA ASP A 46 -5.94 19.99 17.51
C ASP A 46 -4.61 19.51 16.89
N PHE A 47 -4.45 18.20 16.70
CA PHE A 47 -3.26 17.64 16.08
C PHE A 47 -3.04 18.19 14.67
N LEU A 48 -4.07 18.11 13.80
CA LEU A 48 -3.96 18.58 12.42
C LEU A 48 -3.65 20.08 12.35
N GLY A 49 -4.29 20.89 13.19
CA GLY A 49 -4.03 22.33 13.26
C GLY A 49 -2.60 22.65 13.68
N ARG A 50 -2.10 21.96 14.71
CA ARG A 50 -0.74 22.15 15.20
C ARG A 50 0.30 21.75 14.16
N GLU A 51 0.18 20.58 13.55
CA GLU A 51 1.13 20.10 12.54
C GLU A 51 1.14 21.00 11.30
N LEU A 52 -0.03 21.38 10.78
CA LEU A 52 -0.11 22.32 9.65
C LEU A 52 0.47 23.70 9.99
N ALA A 53 0.27 24.21 11.22
CA ALA A 53 0.84 25.48 11.65
C ALA A 53 2.38 25.44 11.66
N LEU A 54 2.97 24.34 12.13
CA LEU A 54 4.41 24.12 12.13
C LEU A 54 4.99 24.09 10.71
N HIS A 55 4.37 23.32 9.82
CA HIS A 55 4.77 23.27 8.41
C HIS A 55 4.62 24.63 7.72
N LEU A 56 3.56 25.37 8.02
CA LEU A 56 3.32 26.69 7.44
C LEU A 56 4.34 27.74 7.96
N ALA A 57 4.75 27.65 9.22
CA ALA A 57 5.74 28.54 9.83
C ALA A 57 7.14 28.36 9.20
N ASP A 58 7.48 27.16 8.75
CA ASP A 58 8.75 26.89 8.06
C ASP A 58 8.81 27.49 6.65
N ILE A 59 7.67 27.85 6.05
CA ILE A 59 7.57 28.42 4.72
C ILE A 59 7.53 29.96 4.81
N LYS A 60 8.69 30.60 4.72
CA LYS A 60 8.80 32.07 4.76
C LYS A 60 8.52 32.74 3.42
N SER A 61 8.80 32.06 2.31
CA SER A 61 8.63 32.54 0.95
C SER A 61 8.42 31.38 0.00
N TYR A 62 7.63 31.59 -1.06
CA TYR A 62 7.44 30.63 -2.14
C TYR A 62 8.35 30.91 -3.36
N ASP A 63 9.12 31.99 -3.33
CA ASP A 63 10.03 32.37 -4.41
C ASP A 63 11.34 32.92 -3.82
N PRO A 64 12.45 32.17 -3.89
CA PRO A 64 12.56 30.77 -4.33
C PRO A 64 11.87 29.78 -3.36
N PRO A 65 11.50 28.57 -3.82
CA PRO A 65 10.97 27.53 -2.96
C PRO A 65 11.95 27.21 -1.82
N PRO A 66 11.45 27.00 -0.57
CA PRO A 66 12.34 26.80 0.57
C PRO A 66 13.09 25.47 0.49
N ALA A 67 14.36 25.52 0.10
CA ALA A 67 15.24 24.36 0.05
C ALA A 67 15.37 23.63 1.40
N LYS A 68 15.16 24.33 2.51
CA LYS A 68 15.15 23.73 3.86
C LYS A 68 14.06 22.69 4.03
N VAL A 69 12.90 22.89 3.40
CA VAL A 69 11.73 21.98 3.50
C VAL A 69 11.81 20.86 2.47
N LEU A 70 12.16 21.18 1.23
CA LEU A 70 12.08 20.26 0.10
C LEU A 70 13.42 19.56 -0.22
N GLY A 71 14.54 20.09 0.27
CA GLY A 71 15.86 19.74 -0.23
C GLY A 71 16.24 20.56 -1.47
N SER A 72 17.51 20.54 -1.85
CA SER A 72 18.01 21.27 -3.01
C SER A 72 17.54 20.63 -4.32
N GLY A 73 16.88 21.42 -5.18
CA GLY A 73 16.46 20.98 -6.52
C GLY A 73 15.17 20.14 -6.58
N ALA A 74 14.44 20.04 -5.48
CA ALA A 74 13.18 19.33 -5.44
C ALA A 74 12.07 20.14 -6.15
N THR A 75 11.55 19.59 -7.23
CA THR A 75 10.34 20.07 -7.95
C THR A 75 9.27 19.00 -7.91
N GLY A 76 8.97 18.48 -6.71
CA GLY A 76 8.19 17.27 -6.55
C GLY A 76 6.85 17.29 -7.25
N GLU A 77 6.53 16.17 -7.84
CA GLU A 77 5.30 15.92 -8.59
C GLU A 77 4.03 16.23 -7.78
N TYR A 78 4.11 16.12 -6.44
CA TYR A 78 2.96 16.28 -5.54
C TYR A 78 3.14 17.36 -4.49
N THR A 79 4.33 17.81 -4.27
CA THR A 79 4.81 18.41 -3.05
C THR A 79 3.99 19.60 -2.57
N TRP A 80 3.84 20.61 -3.41
CA TRP A 80 3.06 21.80 -3.04
C TRP A 80 1.56 21.56 -3.14
N GLY A 81 1.13 20.69 -4.07
CA GLY A 81 -0.27 20.34 -4.23
C GLY A 81 -0.85 19.70 -2.97
N THR A 82 -0.14 18.74 -2.36
CA THR A 82 -0.59 18.09 -1.12
C THR A 82 -0.72 19.09 0.03
N PHE A 83 0.22 20.00 0.17
CA PHE A 83 0.17 21.02 1.20
C PHE A 83 -0.99 22.02 1.01
N MET A 84 -1.17 22.49 -0.23
CA MET A 84 -2.29 23.37 -0.60
C MET A 84 -3.64 22.70 -0.28
N ASN A 85 -3.79 21.43 -0.62
CA ASN A 85 -4.99 20.65 -0.30
C ASN A 85 -5.22 20.55 1.20
N ALA A 86 -4.15 20.32 1.98
CA ALA A 86 -4.23 20.24 3.44
C ALA A 86 -4.70 21.57 4.08
N LEU A 87 -4.18 22.70 3.62
CA LEU A 87 -4.60 24.02 4.08
C LEU A 87 -6.07 24.30 3.76
N GLY A 88 -6.50 23.98 2.54
CA GLY A 88 -7.89 24.15 2.13
C GLY A 88 -8.85 23.26 2.92
N ALA A 89 -8.51 21.99 3.08
CA ALA A 89 -9.30 21.05 3.86
C ALA A 89 -9.42 21.50 5.33
N TYR A 90 -8.32 21.94 5.95
CA TYR A 90 -8.32 22.43 7.31
C TYR A 90 -9.17 23.70 7.51
N ALA A 91 -9.12 24.64 6.56
CA ALA A 91 -10.00 25.81 6.58
C ALA A 91 -11.48 25.42 6.63
N ALA A 92 -11.87 24.43 5.84
CA ALA A 92 -13.24 23.91 5.81
C ALA A 92 -13.63 23.19 7.11
N LEU A 93 -12.73 22.39 7.69
CA LEU A 93 -12.96 21.64 8.94
C LEU A 93 -13.07 22.56 10.14
N SER A 94 -12.05 23.39 10.34
CA SER A 94 -11.94 24.27 11.53
C SER A 94 -12.85 25.48 11.46
N LYS A 95 -13.38 25.80 10.28
CA LYS A 95 -14.11 27.05 9.97
C LYS A 95 -13.30 28.29 10.34
N ASN A 96 -11.97 28.16 10.35
CA ASN A 96 -11.04 29.24 10.61
C ASN A 96 -10.32 29.59 9.29
N ASP A 97 -10.34 30.84 8.93
CA ASP A 97 -9.69 31.37 7.72
C ASP A 97 -8.20 31.65 7.92
N ARG A 98 -7.68 31.51 9.16
CA ARG A 98 -6.30 31.81 9.53
C ARG A 98 -5.64 30.67 10.30
N LEU A 99 -4.34 30.49 10.05
CA LEU A 99 -3.48 29.56 10.76
C LEU A 99 -2.06 30.17 10.85
N ALA A 100 -1.41 30.13 12.02
CA ALA A 100 -0.08 30.73 12.25
C ALA A 100 0.01 32.18 11.71
N ASP A 101 -1.00 33.00 12.01
CA ASP A 101 -1.15 34.38 11.56
C ASP A 101 -1.23 34.63 10.05
N ARG A 102 -1.41 33.56 9.26
CA ARG A 102 -1.55 33.61 7.81
C ARG A 102 -2.98 33.32 7.37
N GLU A 103 -3.44 34.00 6.34
CA GLU A 103 -4.75 33.79 5.73
C GLU A 103 -4.69 32.59 4.77
N LEU A 104 -5.45 31.52 5.07
CA LEU A 104 -5.36 30.24 4.37
C LEU A 104 -5.75 30.37 2.88
N ALA A 105 -6.76 31.14 2.55
CA ALA A 105 -7.15 31.38 1.16
C ALA A 105 -6.03 32.02 0.33
N ARG A 106 -5.32 32.99 0.92
CA ARG A 106 -4.17 33.63 0.29
C ARG A 106 -2.99 32.70 0.10
N GLU A 107 -2.73 31.83 1.07
CA GLU A 107 -1.66 30.83 0.96
C GLU A 107 -1.96 29.80 -0.13
N VAL A 108 -3.19 29.30 -0.19
CA VAL A 108 -3.64 28.41 -1.28
C VAL A 108 -3.46 29.08 -2.65
N GLY A 109 -3.87 30.35 -2.80
CA GLY A 109 -3.68 31.11 -4.02
C GLY A 109 -2.21 31.20 -4.46
N ARG A 110 -1.32 31.51 -3.53
CA ARG A 110 0.14 31.60 -3.77
C ARG A 110 0.76 30.27 -4.18
N ILE A 111 0.38 29.18 -3.50
CA ILE A 111 0.89 27.86 -3.79
C ILE A 111 0.45 27.40 -5.18
N GLY A 112 -0.79 27.65 -5.58
CA GLY A 112 -1.25 27.32 -6.94
C GLY A 112 -0.52 28.07 -8.04
N LEU A 113 -0.17 29.33 -7.81
CA LEU A 113 0.69 30.09 -8.73
C LEU A 113 2.12 29.56 -8.78
N LEU A 114 2.65 29.08 -7.65
CA LEU A 114 3.94 28.40 -7.62
C LEU A 114 3.90 27.12 -8.44
N GLU A 115 2.89 26.26 -8.24
CA GLU A 115 2.70 25.03 -9.00
C GLU A 115 2.60 25.30 -10.51
N TYR A 116 1.88 26.34 -10.92
CA TYR A 116 1.83 26.76 -12.31
C TYR A 116 3.21 27.11 -12.88
N ARG A 117 4.03 27.88 -12.13
CA ARG A 117 5.39 28.25 -12.55
C ARG A 117 6.35 27.06 -12.63
N LEU A 118 6.18 26.09 -11.72
CA LEU A 118 6.99 24.86 -11.69
C LEU A 118 6.55 23.82 -12.74
N GLY A 119 5.45 24.09 -13.47
CA GLY A 119 4.91 23.12 -14.44
C GLY A 119 4.28 21.91 -13.77
N GLY A 120 3.53 22.11 -12.71
CA GLY A 120 2.93 21.07 -11.87
C GLY A 120 2.25 19.94 -12.63
N THR A 121 2.21 18.77 -12.02
CA THR A 121 1.65 17.55 -12.60
C THR A 121 0.16 17.40 -12.37
N ARG A 122 -0.42 16.32 -12.89
CA ARG A 122 -1.86 15.99 -12.75
C ARG A 122 -2.28 15.80 -11.29
N PHE A 123 -1.40 15.28 -10.44
CA PHE A 123 -1.68 15.20 -9.00
C PHE A 123 -1.71 16.59 -8.35
N SER A 124 -0.79 17.48 -8.70
CA SER A 124 -0.85 18.88 -8.26
C SER A 124 -2.16 19.55 -8.69
N GLN A 125 -2.63 19.29 -9.90
CA GLN A 125 -3.91 19.80 -10.39
C GLN A 125 -5.11 19.22 -9.63
N LEU A 126 -5.07 17.90 -9.30
CA LEU A 126 -6.10 17.27 -8.47
C LEU A 126 -6.21 17.93 -7.10
N TYR A 127 -5.09 18.16 -6.46
CA TYR A 127 -5.04 18.83 -5.16
C TYR A 127 -5.46 20.30 -5.26
N ALA A 128 -5.09 21.00 -6.32
CA ALA A 128 -5.44 22.39 -6.54
C ALA A 128 -6.96 22.60 -6.72
N VAL A 129 -7.61 21.80 -7.56
CA VAL A 129 -9.08 21.87 -7.72
C VAL A 129 -9.80 21.51 -6.44
N SER A 130 -9.28 20.53 -5.67
CA SER A 130 -9.83 20.15 -4.37
C SER A 130 -9.67 21.28 -3.35
N ALA A 131 -8.50 21.91 -3.29
CA ALA A 131 -8.24 23.06 -2.42
C ALA A 131 -9.18 24.23 -2.71
N LEU A 132 -9.37 24.60 -3.98
CA LEU A 132 -10.34 25.62 -4.37
C LEU A 132 -11.75 25.27 -3.89
N ARG A 133 -12.18 24.04 -4.11
CA ARG A 133 -13.54 23.60 -3.75
C ARG A 133 -13.83 23.69 -2.25
N PHE A 134 -12.83 23.51 -1.37
CA PHE A 134 -12.99 23.67 0.07
C PHE A 134 -13.41 25.08 0.48
N PHE A 135 -13.04 26.10 -0.29
CA PHE A 135 -13.44 27.48 -0.05
C PHE A 135 -14.77 27.88 -0.72
N GLY A 136 -15.42 26.96 -1.39
CA GLY A 136 -16.72 27.17 -2.02
C GLY A 136 -16.74 26.75 -3.50
N ARG A 137 -17.94 26.36 -3.96
CA ARG A 137 -18.15 25.89 -5.35
C ARG A 137 -18.29 27.03 -6.36
N ASP A 138 -18.78 28.18 -5.92
CA ASP A 138 -18.92 29.36 -6.78
C ASP A 138 -17.64 30.19 -6.71
N LEU A 139 -16.90 30.26 -7.83
CA LEU A 139 -15.67 31.02 -7.91
C LEU A 139 -15.88 32.52 -7.68
N ASN A 140 -17.07 33.05 -7.97
CA ASN A 140 -17.34 34.48 -7.77
C ASN A 140 -17.41 34.86 -6.29
N SER A 141 -17.68 33.91 -5.39
CA SER A 141 -17.67 34.10 -3.96
C SER A 141 -16.50 33.38 -3.24
N ASN A 142 -15.68 32.63 -3.98
CA ASN A 142 -14.56 31.88 -3.45
C ASN A 142 -13.40 32.81 -3.03
N PRO A 143 -13.02 32.89 -1.75
CA PRO A 143 -12.02 33.85 -1.26
C PRO A 143 -10.62 33.64 -1.87
N VAL A 144 -10.24 32.40 -2.22
CA VAL A 144 -8.99 32.15 -2.96
C VAL A 144 -9.03 32.86 -4.30
N TRP A 145 -10.12 32.67 -5.04
CA TRP A 145 -10.30 33.24 -6.37
C TRP A 145 -10.44 34.77 -6.36
N GLN A 146 -11.16 35.31 -5.38
CA GLN A 146 -11.31 36.76 -5.21
C GLN A 146 -10.00 37.46 -4.85
N GLY A 147 -9.12 36.78 -4.10
CA GLY A 147 -7.81 37.30 -3.72
C GLY A 147 -6.78 37.36 -4.87
N LEU A 148 -7.08 36.77 -6.05
CA LEU A 148 -6.20 36.76 -7.22
C LEU A 148 -6.49 37.93 -8.16
N SER A 149 -5.45 38.51 -8.75
CA SER A 149 -5.55 39.41 -9.88
C SER A 149 -6.10 38.69 -11.12
N GLU A 150 -6.53 39.40 -12.15
CA GLU A 150 -7.01 38.73 -13.37
C GLU A 150 -5.91 37.97 -14.10
N GLU A 151 -4.67 38.44 -14.08
CA GLU A 151 -3.51 37.72 -14.61
C GLU A 151 -3.27 36.40 -13.87
N GLU A 152 -3.33 36.44 -12.54
CA GLU A 152 -3.20 35.26 -11.69
C GLU A 152 -4.34 34.26 -11.89
N ARG A 153 -5.59 34.74 -12.07
CA ARG A 153 -6.73 33.88 -12.42
C ARG A 153 -6.54 33.20 -13.77
N GLN A 154 -5.95 33.90 -14.76
CA GLN A 154 -5.62 33.28 -16.04
C GLN A 154 -4.54 32.23 -15.92
N ALA A 155 -3.52 32.44 -15.09
CA ALA A 155 -2.50 31.41 -14.76
C ALA A 155 -3.13 30.17 -14.14
N TRP A 156 -4.04 30.34 -13.19
CA TRP A 156 -4.79 29.24 -12.58
C TRP A 156 -5.68 28.50 -13.59
N ARG A 157 -6.42 29.21 -14.46
CA ARG A 157 -7.20 28.57 -15.52
C ARG A 157 -6.33 27.74 -16.46
N LYS A 158 -5.16 28.26 -16.83
CA LYS A 158 -4.21 27.54 -17.68
C LYS A 158 -3.59 26.33 -16.97
N PHE A 159 -3.30 26.45 -15.67
CA PHE A 159 -2.81 25.36 -14.87
C PHE A 159 -3.82 24.20 -14.75
N LEU A 160 -5.11 24.53 -14.64
CA LEU A 160 -6.21 23.56 -14.44
C LEU A 160 -6.91 23.17 -15.74
N ASP A 161 -6.37 23.55 -16.91
CA ASP A 161 -6.97 23.22 -18.20
C ASP A 161 -6.90 21.71 -18.47
N VAL A 162 -8.07 21.08 -18.52
CA VAL A 162 -8.22 19.64 -18.75
C VAL A 162 -7.67 19.22 -20.11
N SER A 163 -7.77 20.08 -21.13
CA SER A 163 -7.25 19.80 -22.47
C SER A 163 -5.72 19.66 -22.52
N ALA A 164 -5.01 20.17 -21.52
CA ALA A 164 -3.56 20.04 -21.43
C ALA A 164 -3.10 18.63 -21.03
N PHE A 165 -3.98 17.79 -20.47
CA PHE A 165 -3.62 16.46 -19.97
C PHE A 165 -4.54 15.32 -20.43
N TYR A 166 -5.63 15.63 -21.16
CA TYR A 166 -6.50 14.63 -21.76
C TYR A 166 -6.88 15.03 -23.19
N ASP A 167 -6.70 14.10 -24.12
CA ASP A 167 -7.10 14.27 -25.51
C ASP A 167 -8.43 13.52 -25.78
N PRO A 168 -9.54 14.24 -26.03
CA PRO A 168 -10.84 13.63 -26.29
C PRO A 168 -10.89 12.85 -27.60
N LYS A 169 -10.03 13.17 -28.58
CA LYS A 169 -10.01 12.47 -29.88
C LYS A 169 -9.42 11.06 -29.75
N THR A 170 -8.31 10.93 -29.05
CA THR A 170 -7.68 9.64 -28.79
C THR A 170 -8.18 8.98 -27.51
N GLN A 171 -8.92 9.70 -26.69
CA GLN A 171 -9.40 9.29 -25.36
C GLN A 171 -8.29 8.82 -24.43
N ARG A 172 -7.15 9.49 -24.45
CA ARG A 172 -5.96 9.13 -23.68
C ARG A 172 -5.48 10.28 -22.82
N VAL A 173 -4.83 9.94 -21.72
CA VAL A 173 -4.08 10.89 -20.91
C VAL A 173 -2.80 11.27 -21.66
N ILE A 174 -2.55 12.57 -21.79
CA ILE A 174 -1.37 13.11 -22.47
C ILE A 174 -0.17 13.03 -21.53
N ASN A 175 0.93 12.43 -22.00
CA ASN A 175 2.21 12.33 -21.29
C ASN A 175 2.16 11.63 -19.93
N LEU A 176 1.13 10.82 -19.68
CA LEU A 176 0.97 10.04 -18.46
C LEU A 176 0.51 8.61 -18.78
N PRO A 177 0.78 7.66 -17.89
CA PRO A 177 0.21 6.32 -17.97
C PRO A 177 -1.31 6.32 -17.85
N GLU A 178 -1.96 5.32 -18.44
CA GLU A 178 -3.43 5.17 -18.44
C GLU A 178 -4.03 5.03 -17.03
N ASN A 179 -3.26 4.59 -16.04
CA ASN A 179 -3.72 4.52 -14.66
C ASN A 179 -3.98 5.88 -13.99
N TYR A 180 -3.68 6.99 -14.68
CA TYR A 180 -4.04 8.34 -14.25
C TYR A 180 -5.41 8.81 -14.77
N LEU A 181 -6.14 8.00 -15.52
CA LEU A 181 -7.47 8.38 -16.03
C LEU A 181 -8.48 8.67 -14.91
N GLY A 182 -8.45 7.93 -13.79
CA GLY A 182 -9.30 8.23 -12.64
C GLY A 182 -9.00 9.61 -12.03
N VAL A 183 -7.72 9.97 -11.94
CA VAL A 183 -7.28 11.32 -11.52
C VAL A 183 -7.78 12.37 -12.48
N ALA A 184 -7.62 12.16 -13.79
CA ALA A 184 -8.09 13.07 -14.82
C ALA A 184 -9.61 13.30 -14.76
N ALA A 185 -10.40 12.24 -14.56
CA ALA A 185 -11.85 12.30 -14.41
C ALA A 185 -12.25 13.17 -13.21
N ARG A 186 -11.59 12.98 -12.06
CA ARG A 186 -11.86 13.77 -10.85
C ARG A 186 -11.48 15.24 -11.02
N ILE A 187 -10.34 15.54 -11.64
CA ILE A 187 -9.95 16.93 -11.95
C ILE A 187 -11.01 17.58 -12.85
N ALA A 188 -11.42 16.91 -13.93
CA ALA A 188 -12.42 17.43 -14.86
C ALA A 188 -13.77 17.70 -14.18
N ALA A 189 -14.24 16.74 -13.36
CA ALA A 189 -15.52 16.87 -12.66
C ALA A 189 -15.52 18.02 -11.63
N VAL A 190 -14.47 18.15 -10.82
CA VAL A 190 -14.36 19.25 -9.86
C VAL A 190 -14.18 20.59 -10.58
N SER A 191 -13.40 20.64 -11.67
CA SER A 191 -13.27 21.84 -12.50
C SER A 191 -14.60 22.26 -13.12
N TYR A 192 -15.43 21.31 -13.53
CA TYR A 192 -16.78 21.57 -14.02
C TYR A 192 -17.69 22.15 -12.92
N GLN A 193 -17.67 21.57 -11.72
CA GLN A 193 -18.43 22.10 -10.57
C GLN A 193 -18.01 23.52 -10.16
N LEU A 194 -16.74 23.87 -10.36
CA LEU A 194 -16.21 25.20 -10.11
C LEU A 194 -16.46 26.19 -11.28
N GLY A 195 -16.98 25.72 -12.42
CA GLY A 195 -17.16 26.55 -13.63
C GLY A 195 -15.86 26.86 -14.38
N LEU A 196 -14.75 26.18 -14.05
CA LEU A 196 -13.47 26.28 -14.77
C LEU A 196 -13.52 25.50 -16.09
N LEU A 197 -14.10 24.31 -16.09
CA LEU A 197 -14.42 23.54 -17.29
C LEU A 197 -15.87 23.84 -17.72
N LYS A 198 -16.06 24.28 -18.96
CA LYS A 198 -17.40 24.56 -19.54
C LYS A 198 -17.80 23.54 -20.59
N ASP A 199 -16.85 22.81 -21.13
CA ASP A 199 -17.07 21.78 -22.15
C ASP A 199 -17.60 20.49 -21.52
N HIS A 200 -18.91 20.29 -21.61
CA HIS A 200 -19.59 19.10 -21.08
C HIS A 200 -19.21 17.85 -21.88
N ALA A 201 -18.96 17.94 -23.16
CA ALA A 201 -18.56 16.82 -23.99
C ALA A 201 -17.16 16.30 -23.61
N LEU A 202 -16.26 17.22 -23.27
CA LEU A 202 -14.94 16.86 -22.75
C LEU A 202 -15.07 16.16 -21.40
N LEU A 203 -15.90 16.65 -20.48
CA LEU A 203 -16.17 16.02 -19.19
C LEU A 203 -16.70 14.59 -19.36
N ASP A 204 -17.73 14.42 -20.20
CA ASP A 204 -18.33 13.11 -20.47
C ASP A 204 -17.29 12.14 -21.04
N SER A 205 -16.50 12.58 -22.01
CA SER A 205 -15.46 11.76 -22.62
C SER A 205 -14.44 11.22 -21.60
N VAL A 206 -13.97 12.08 -20.68
CA VAL A 206 -13.02 11.67 -19.63
C VAL A 206 -13.65 10.64 -18.69
N ILE A 207 -14.87 10.90 -18.21
CA ILE A 207 -15.55 10.03 -17.25
C ILE A 207 -15.89 8.68 -17.89
N GLU A 208 -16.45 8.66 -19.10
CA GLU A 208 -16.76 7.42 -19.82
C GLU A 208 -15.51 6.58 -20.06
N ARG A 209 -14.41 7.22 -20.45
CA ARG A 209 -13.15 6.51 -20.66
C ARG A 209 -12.61 5.94 -19.34
N ALA A 210 -12.69 6.69 -18.24
CA ALA A 210 -12.26 6.25 -16.93
C ALA A 210 -13.12 5.10 -16.37
N ALA A 211 -14.40 5.04 -16.73
CA ALA A 211 -15.32 4.00 -16.27
C ALA A 211 -15.20 2.66 -17.01
N ARG A 212 -14.57 2.61 -18.19
CA ARG A 212 -14.48 1.39 -19.02
C ARG A 212 -13.98 0.14 -18.30
N PRO A 213 -12.98 0.20 -17.39
CA PRO A 213 -12.53 -0.98 -16.65
C PRO A 213 -13.63 -1.67 -15.84
N PHE A 214 -14.68 -0.95 -15.46
CA PHE A 214 -15.78 -1.46 -14.64
C PHE A 214 -16.93 -2.08 -15.43
N ASN A 215 -16.91 -1.97 -16.75
CA ASN A 215 -17.93 -2.57 -17.59
C ASN A 215 -17.98 -4.09 -17.37
N ASN A 216 -19.20 -4.64 -17.34
CA ASN A 216 -19.44 -6.08 -17.11
C ASN A 216 -18.85 -6.60 -15.79
N GLY A 217 -18.79 -5.78 -14.76
CA GLY A 217 -18.27 -6.17 -13.45
C GLY A 217 -16.73 -6.27 -13.39
N GLY A 218 -16.04 -5.63 -14.33
CA GLY A 218 -14.58 -5.56 -14.33
C GLY A 218 -14.02 -4.77 -13.16
N ILE A 219 -12.73 -4.93 -12.92
CA ILE A 219 -11.96 -4.23 -11.89
C ILE A 219 -10.77 -3.54 -12.54
N PHE A 220 -10.49 -2.30 -12.13
CA PHE A 220 -9.31 -1.58 -12.58
C PHE A 220 -8.02 -2.26 -12.14
N SER A 221 -7.07 -2.37 -13.05
CA SER A 221 -5.70 -2.84 -12.80
C SER A 221 -4.74 -1.65 -12.78
N ASP A 222 -3.96 -1.50 -11.68
CA ASP A 222 -3.03 -0.39 -11.50
C ASP A 222 -1.72 -0.58 -12.29
N ASP A 223 -1.83 -0.73 -13.60
CA ASP A 223 -0.70 -0.79 -14.52
C ASP A 223 -1.08 -0.23 -15.90
N ALA A 224 -0.08 0.08 -16.71
CA ALA A 224 -0.29 0.59 -18.05
C ALA A 224 0.65 -0.11 -19.06
N PRO A 225 0.11 -0.92 -19.98
CA PRO A 225 -1.30 -1.27 -20.13
C PRO A 225 -1.79 -2.18 -18.97
N PRO A 226 -3.11 -2.20 -18.68
CA PRO A 226 -3.67 -3.05 -17.64
C PRO A 226 -3.43 -4.53 -17.90
N THR A 227 -2.72 -5.20 -16.99
CA THR A 227 -2.35 -6.63 -17.13
C THR A 227 -2.79 -7.49 -15.96
N GLY A 228 -3.16 -6.92 -14.83
CA GLY A 228 -3.70 -7.66 -13.69
C GLY A 228 -3.02 -7.36 -12.35
N ARG A 229 -2.32 -6.23 -12.23
CA ARG A 229 -1.81 -5.76 -10.96
C ARG A 229 -2.92 -5.07 -10.19
N PHE A 230 -3.42 -5.74 -9.15
CA PHE A 230 -4.44 -5.21 -8.27
C PHE A 230 -3.85 -4.90 -6.89
N ASP A 231 -4.03 -3.68 -6.43
CA ASP A 231 -3.59 -3.19 -5.12
C ASP A 231 -4.51 -2.07 -4.62
N ARG A 232 -4.09 -1.32 -3.60
CA ARG A 232 -4.85 -0.19 -3.05
C ARG A 232 -5.29 0.85 -4.10
N TYR A 233 -4.48 1.06 -5.14
CA TYR A 233 -4.81 2.02 -6.20
C TYR A 233 -5.98 1.58 -7.06
N SER A 234 -6.28 0.28 -7.12
CA SER A 234 -7.52 -0.20 -7.77
C SER A 234 -8.76 0.33 -7.05
N ASN A 235 -8.72 0.37 -5.71
CA ASN A 235 -9.76 0.95 -4.88
C ASN A 235 -9.83 2.48 -5.03
N GLU A 236 -8.69 3.16 -4.96
CA GLU A 236 -8.62 4.62 -5.11
C GLU A 236 -9.16 5.07 -6.46
N TYR A 237 -8.81 4.36 -7.54
CA TYR A 237 -9.31 4.65 -8.88
C TYR A 237 -10.84 4.50 -8.96
N ALA A 238 -11.40 3.44 -8.41
CA ALA A 238 -12.86 3.21 -8.41
C ALA A 238 -13.60 4.32 -7.66
N ARG A 239 -13.08 4.78 -6.51
CA ARG A 239 -13.62 5.92 -5.76
C ARG A 239 -13.55 7.21 -6.57
N PHE A 240 -12.45 7.49 -7.25
CA PHE A 240 -12.30 8.69 -8.08
C PHE A 240 -13.30 8.72 -9.23
N VAL A 241 -13.53 7.59 -9.91
CA VAL A 241 -14.51 7.50 -10.99
C VAL A 241 -15.93 7.67 -10.44
N TRP A 242 -16.24 7.07 -9.28
CA TRP A 242 -17.53 7.26 -8.61
C TRP A 242 -17.80 8.74 -8.28
N GLU A 243 -16.87 9.38 -7.58
CA GLU A 243 -16.97 10.80 -7.20
C GLU A 243 -17.06 11.71 -8.42
N ALA A 244 -16.35 11.41 -9.51
CA ALA A 244 -16.41 12.16 -10.74
C ALA A 244 -17.79 12.03 -11.43
N ALA A 245 -18.32 10.81 -11.50
CA ALA A 245 -19.63 10.55 -12.09
C ALA A 245 -20.77 11.20 -11.27
N GLU A 246 -20.65 11.17 -9.95
CA GLU A 246 -21.59 11.84 -9.03
C GLU A 246 -21.56 13.35 -9.23
N ALA A 247 -20.36 13.95 -9.29
CA ALA A 247 -20.16 15.37 -9.52
C ALA A 247 -20.67 15.84 -10.89
N ALA A 248 -20.62 14.97 -11.90
CA ALA A 248 -21.11 15.23 -13.26
C ALA A 248 -22.60 14.87 -13.46
N GLY A 249 -23.26 14.26 -12.46
CA GLY A 249 -24.65 13.83 -12.59
C GLY A 249 -24.85 12.70 -13.60
N ARG A 250 -23.92 11.71 -13.65
CA ARG A 250 -23.92 10.57 -14.59
C ARG A 250 -24.40 9.27 -13.90
N PRO A 251 -25.74 9.07 -13.75
CA PRO A 251 -26.28 7.87 -13.09
C PRO A 251 -25.94 6.56 -13.82
N ASP A 252 -25.78 6.58 -15.13
CA ASP A 252 -25.36 5.46 -15.96
C ASP A 252 -23.98 4.94 -15.56
N ILE A 253 -23.03 5.83 -15.34
CA ILE A 253 -21.67 5.50 -14.90
C ILE A 253 -21.69 4.99 -13.44
N LEU A 254 -22.48 5.63 -12.56
CA LEU A 254 -22.63 5.17 -11.19
C LEU A 254 -23.14 3.72 -11.12
N GLU A 255 -24.11 3.36 -11.95
CA GLU A 255 -24.61 1.98 -12.04
C GLU A 255 -23.54 0.99 -12.55
N ALA A 256 -22.73 1.39 -13.52
CA ALA A 256 -21.65 0.56 -14.05
C ALA A 256 -20.54 0.31 -13.03
N VAL A 257 -20.19 1.32 -12.22
CA VAL A 257 -19.09 1.25 -11.22
C VAL A 257 -19.52 0.59 -9.90
N ARG A 258 -20.80 0.71 -9.53
CA ARG A 258 -21.35 0.24 -8.24
C ARG A 258 -20.98 -1.20 -7.86
N PRO A 259 -21.11 -2.22 -8.72
CA PRO A 259 -20.79 -3.60 -8.35
C PRO A 259 -19.31 -3.78 -7.97
N SER A 260 -18.43 -3.19 -8.77
CA SER A 260 -16.98 -3.24 -8.54
C SER A 260 -16.60 -2.53 -7.24
N LEU A 261 -17.16 -1.35 -7.00
CA LEU A 261 -16.88 -0.57 -5.79
C LEU A 261 -17.36 -1.31 -4.54
N LYS A 262 -18.56 -1.93 -4.56
CA LYS A 262 -19.03 -2.79 -3.47
C LYS A 262 -18.09 -3.96 -3.17
N GLN A 263 -17.64 -4.64 -4.22
CA GLN A 263 -16.69 -5.74 -4.10
C GLN A 263 -15.38 -5.27 -3.45
N GLN A 264 -14.86 -4.12 -3.88
CA GLN A 264 -13.60 -3.57 -3.38
C GLN A 264 -13.72 -3.08 -1.93
N MET A 265 -14.85 -2.48 -1.53
CA MET A 265 -15.08 -2.07 -0.14
C MET A 265 -15.19 -3.29 0.79
N ARG A 266 -15.87 -4.35 0.35
CA ARG A 266 -15.90 -5.62 1.08
C ARG A 266 -14.52 -6.25 1.19
N LEU A 267 -13.76 -6.29 0.09
CA LEU A 267 -12.40 -6.80 0.08
C LEU A 267 -11.52 -6.03 1.06
N TRP A 268 -11.54 -4.70 1.00
CA TRP A 268 -10.78 -3.86 1.92
C TRP A 268 -11.14 -4.17 3.38
N TRP A 269 -12.43 -4.28 3.71
CA TRP A 269 -12.86 -4.62 5.07
C TRP A 269 -12.31 -5.97 5.53
N ASP A 270 -12.29 -6.97 4.65
CA ASP A 270 -11.73 -8.28 4.96
C ASP A 270 -10.20 -8.25 5.15
N LEU A 271 -9.52 -7.26 4.56
CA LEU A 271 -8.07 -7.05 4.67
C LEU A 271 -7.64 -6.32 5.95
N VAL A 272 -8.46 -5.37 6.44
CA VAL A 272 -8.07 -4.52 7.57
C VAL A 272 -7.67 -5.37 8.78
N LEU A 273 -6.46 -5.13 9.28
CA LEU A 273 -5.91 -5.81 10.45
C LEU A 273 -6.42 -5.17 11.77
N PRO A 274 -6.24 -5.82 12.93
CA PRO A 274 -6.70 -5.29 14.21
C PRO A 274 -6.13 -3.92 14.58
N ASP A 275 -5.00 -3.54 14.02
CA ASP A 275 -4.35 -2.23 14.21
C ASP A 275 -4.78 -1.16 13.18
N GLY A 276 -5.75 -1.47 12.34
CA GLY A 276 -6.23 -0.56 11.29
C GLY A 276 -5.41 -0.58 10.00
N TYR A 277 -4.37 -1.43 9.90
CA TYR A 277 -3.61 -1.59 8.67
C TYR A 277 -4.46 -2.23 7.58
N GLY A 278 -4.55 -1.61 6.41
CA GLY A 278 -5.39 -2.06 5.32
C GLY A 278 -4.68 -3.03 4.37
N TYR A 279 -4.38 -2.59 3.15
CA TYR A 279 -3.69 -3.42 2.17
C TYR A 279 -2.29 -3.79 2.62
N ALA A 280 -2.00 -5.11 2.69
CA ALA A 280 -0.72 -5.66 3.13
C ALA A 280 0.21 -6.03 1.96
N TRP A 281 -0.22 -5.87 0.72
CA TRP A 281 0.58 -6.07 -0.49
C TRP A 281 0.43 -4.92 -1.48
N GLY A 282 1.29 -4.88 -2.47
CA GLY A 282 1.26 -3.87 -3.52
C GLY A 282 2.15 -2.68 -3.23
N ARG A 283 2.11 -1.70 -4.11
CA ARG A 283 2.92 -0.50 -3.96
C ARG A 283 2.31 0.49 -2.96
N SER A 284 3.17 1.34 -2.40
CA SER A 284 2.79 2.39 -1.45
C SER A 284 2.16 1.83 -0.17
N MET A 285 2.88 0.92 0.43
CA MET A 285 2.58 0.28 1.72
C MET A 285 3.04 1.15 2.91
N GLY A 286 3.06 0.59 4.10
CA GLY A 286 3.50 1.29 5.31
C GLY A 286 2.50 2.34 5.75
N VAL A 287 2.95 3.53 6.07
CA VAL A 287 2.09 4.65 6.54
C VAL A 287 0.93 4.94 5.60
N VAL A 288 1.13 4.78 4.28
CA VAL A 288 0.10 4.99 3.27
C VAL A 288 -1.05 3.99 3.40
N SER A 289 -0.84 2.78 3.90
CA SER A 289 -1.90 1.81 4.13
C SER A 289 -2.82 2.19 5.31
N PHE A 290 -2.30 2.85 6.34
CA PHE A 290 -3.11 3.44 7.41
C PHE A 290 -3.86 4.68 6.93
N GLU A 291 -3.20 5.55 6.15
CA GLU A 291 -3.82 6.71 5.50
C GLU A 291 -5.02 6.28 4.64
N ASP A 292 -4.85 5.23 3.83
CA ASP A 292 -5.91 4.65 3.00
C ASP A 292 -7.10 4.16 3.83
N THR A 293 -6.86 3.59 5.01
CA THR A 293 -7.93 3.22 5.94
C THR A 293 -8.75 4.43 6.38
N LEU A 294 -8.12 5.57 6.70
CA LEU A 294 -8.85 6.80 7.02
C LEU A 294 -9.69 7.28 5.84
N GLU A 295 -9.10 7.34 4.64
CA GLU A 295 -9.79 7.78 3.43
C GLU A 295 -11.00 6.90 3.09
N ILE A 296 -10.83 5.57 3.16
CA ILE A 296 -11.91 4.63 2.86
C ILE A 296 -13.03 4.75 3.90
N VAL A 297 -12.70 4.87 5.19
CA VAL A 297 -13.74 5.08 6.22
C VAL A 297 -14.47 6.40 5.99
N GLY A 298 -13.77 7.48 5.65
CA GLY A 298 -14.39 8.76 5.28
C GLY A 298 -15.34 8.61 4.08
N PHE A 299 -14.92 7.91 3.03
CA PHE A 299 -15.77 7.61 1.88
C PHE A 299 -17.00 6.78 2.28
N LEU A 300 -16.84 5.71 3.05
CA LEU A 300 -17.94 4.86 3.52
C LEU A 300 -18.88 5.59 4.49
N ALA A 301 -18.37 6.55 5.24
CA ALA A 301 -19.18 7.40 6.08
C ALA A 301 -20.13 8.29 5.26
N HIS A 302 -19.63 8.79 4.11
CA HIS A 302 -20.42 9.58 3.17
C HIS A 302 -21.36 8.74 2.30
N HIS A 303 -20.95 7.51 1.94
CA HIS A 303 -21.69 6.59 1.07
C HIS A 303 -22.10 5.31 1.81
N PRO A 304 -23.17 5.35 2.64
CA PRO A 304 -23.58 4.22 3.47
C PRO A 304 -23.97 2.97 2.67
N GLU A 305 -24.36 3.11 1.40
CA GLU A 305 -24.70 2.00 0.51
C GLU A 305 -23.54 1.07 0.14
N PHE A 306 -22.30 1.50 0.40
CA PHE A 306 -21.09 0.71 0.18
C PHE A 306 -20.51 0.10 1.46
N ARG A 307 -21.07 0.39 2.64
CA ARG A 307 -20.53 -0.08 3.90
C ARG A 307 -20.56 -1.61 4.01
N PRO A 308 -19.41 -2.25 4.21
CA PRO A 308 -19.35 -3.70 4.43
C PRO A 308 -19.64 -4.09 5.89
N ALA A 309 -19.68 -3.11 6.80
CA ALA A 309 -19.90 -3.28 8.23
C ALA A 309 -20.64 -2.06 8.82
N PRO A 310 -21.22 -2.18 10.03
CA PRO A 310 -21.80 -1.04 10.74
C PRO A 310 -20.79 0.10 10.94
N LEU A 311 -21.28 1.35 11.01
CA LEU A 311 -20.42 2.53 11.13
C LEU A 311 -19.56 2.50 12.40
N GLU A 312 -20.07 1.91 13.51
CA GLU A 312 -19.31 1.74 14.76
C GLU A 312 -18.06 0.87 14.57
N GLN A 313 -18.14 -0.19 13.73
CA GLN A 313 -17.01 -1.05 13.43
C GLN A 313 -16.02 -0.36 12.49
N LEU A 314 -16.50 0.43 11.55
CA LEU A 314 -15.66 1.29 10.69
C LEU A 314 -14.97 2.35 11.54
N ALA A 315 -15.64 2.87 12.57
CA ALA A 315 -15.07 3.82 13.54
C ALA A 315 -13.90 3.21 14.33
N SER A 316 -14.01 1.92 14.70
CA SER A 316 -12.89 1.20 15.32
C SER A 316 -11.66 1.14 14.39
N ALA A 317 -11.86 0.84 13.11
CA ALA A 317 -10.78 0.81 12.12
C ALA A 317 -10.15 2.20 11.91
N TYR A 318 -10.99 3.24 11.80
CA TYR A 318 -10.54 4.62 11.73
C TYR A 318 -9.66 4.99 12.92
N TYR A 319 -10.13 4.73 14.14
CA TYR A 319 -9.42 5.04 15.37
C TYR A 319 -8.07 4.34 15.48
N GLN A 320 -8.01 3.05 15.13
CA GLN A 320 -6.76 2.30 15.17
C GLN A 320 -5.74 2.83 14.15
N ALA A 321 -6.18 3.11 12.92
CA ALA A 321 -5.32 3.72 11.90
C ALA A 321 -4.83 5.12 12.32
N TRP A 322 -5.72 5.94 12.89
CA TRP A 322 -5.38 7.26 13.42
C TRP A 322 -4.31 7.18 14.52
N ARG A 323 -4.51 6.30 15.50
CA ARG A 323 -3.54 6.11 16.60
C ARG A 323 -2.16 5.75 16.08
N TRP A 324 -2.11 4.87 15.09
CA TRP A 324 -0.85 4.42 14.51
C TRP A 324 -0.14 5.56 13.80
N LEU A 325 -0.83 6.30 12.94
CA LEU A 325 -0.29 7.45 12.22
C LEU A 325 0.20 8.55 13.17
N ARG A 326 -0.58 8.85 14.21
CA ARG A 326 -0.16 9.82 15.23
C ARG A 326 1.10 9.37 15.98
N HIS A 327 1.26 8.06 16.24
CA HIS A 327 2.45 7.53 16.90
C HIS A 327 3.68 7.52 15.98
N ASP A 328 3.48 7.39 14.67
CA ASP A 328 4.56 7.40 13.68
C ASP A 328 5.04 8.82 13.34
N ASP A 329 4.30 9.85 13.75
CA ASP A 329 4.75 11.24 13.64
C ASP A 329 5.96 11.48 14.54
N ASN A 330 7.02 12.03 13.96
CA ASN A 330 8.26 12.27 14.67
C ASN A 330 8.20 13.64 15.37
N ASP A 331 8.07 13.65 16.68
CA ASP A 331 8.01 14.86 17.53
C ASP A 331 9.13 15.90 17.27
N LYS A 332 10.24 15.48 16.67
CA LYS A 332 11.37 16.39 16.38
C LYS A 332 11.31 16.99 14.98
N THR A 333 10.81 16.24 14.02
CA THR A 333 10.80 16.64 12.62
C THR A 333 9.41 16.96 12.10
N HIS A 334 8.36 16.56 12.84
CA HIS A 334 6.96 16.65 12.43
C HIS A 334 6.72 15.99 11.07
N MET A 335 7.42 14.89 10.85
CA MET A 335 7.35 14.10 9.62
C MET A 335 6.97 12.67 9.93
N LEU A 336 6.07 12.11 9.14
CA LEU A 336 5.80 10.68 9.16
C LEU A 336 7.06 9.90 8.75
N SER A 337 7.32 8.82 9.46
CA SER A 337 8.42 7.91 9.13
C SER A 337 8.08 7.09 7.90
N VAL A 338 8.58 7.52 6.75
CA VAL A 338 8.35 6.82 5.47
C VAL A 338 9.41 5.74 5.28
N PHE A 339 9.41 4.70 6.13
CA PHE A 339 10.39 3.62 6.04
C PHE A 339 10.22 2.77 4.79
N ALA A 340 9.00 2.62 4.33
CA ALA A 340 8.75 1.78 3.19
C ALA A 340 7.47 2.21 2.49
N PHE A 341 7.64 2.60 1.26
CA PHE A 341 6.53 2.88 0.36
C PHE A 341 6.02 1.61 -0.34
N GLY A 342 6.54 0.43 0.00
CA GLY A 342 6.27 -0.74 -0.80
C GLY A 342 6.58 -0.53 -2.30
N ARG A 343 7.47 0.39 -2.60
CA ARG A 343 8.03 0.56 -3.95
C ARG A 343 9.39 -0.10 -4.07
N GLY A 344 9.84 -0.72 -2.97
CA GLY A 344 11.06 -1.49 -2.92
C GLY A 344 12.28 -0.74 -3.45
N ASN A 345 12.34 0.56 -3.27
CA ASN A 345 13.47 1.38 -3.68
C ASN A 345 13.85 2.34 -2.57
N TYR A 346 14.89 1.97 -1.86
CA TYR A 346 15.44 2.77 -0.77
C TYR A 346 15.81 4.20 -1.20
N SER A 347 16.25 4.39 -2.44
CA SER A 347 16.57 5.72 -2.99
C SER A 347 15.35 6.63 -3.16
N TYR A 348 14.13 6.06 -3.07
CA TYR A 348 12.88 6.80 -3.12
C TYR A 348 12.55 7.50 -1.80
N ILE A 349 13.18 7.09 -0.69
CA ILE A 349 12.99 7.68 0.64
C ILE A 349 13.95 8.86 0.76
N ASN A 350 13.44 10.07 0.65
CA ASN A 350 14.17 11.30 0.83
C ASN A 350 13.30 12.35 1.53
N ARG A 351 13.90 13.46 1.96
CA ARG A 351 13.21 14.50 2.73
C ARG A 351 12.00 15.10 2.01
N GLU A 352 12.08 15.28 0.69
CA GLU A 352 10.95 15.74 -0.10
C GLU A 352 9.77 14.78 -0.01
N ARG A 353 10.03 13.48 -0.09
CA ARG A 353 9.01 12.44 0.03
C ARG A 353 8.41 12.35 1.43
N GLU A 354 9.21 12.49 2.46
CA GLU A 354 8.73 12.53 3.84
C GLU A 354 7.78 13.73 4.03
N TRP A 355 8.19 14.91 3.58
CA TRP A 355 7.36 16.12 3.65
C TRP A 355 6.08 15.98 2.82
N GLN A 356 6.19 15.52 1.60
CA GLN A 356 5.05 15.30 0.70
C GLN A 356 4.04 14.30 1.29
N GLN A 357 4.50 13.20 1.85
CA GLN A 357 3.61 12.19 2.44
C GLN A 357 2.96 12.71 3.72
N THR A 358 3.71 13.45 4.53
CA THR A 358 3.15 14.06 5.73
C THR A 358 2.04 15.05 5.38
N THR A 359 2.27 15.94 4.42
CA THR A 359 1.24 16.91 4.00
C THR A 359 0.08 16.25 3.24
N SER A 360 0.33 15.18 2.48
CA SER A 360 -0.72 14.35 1.88
C SER A 360 -1.60 13.73 2.96
N PHE A 361 -0.99 13.11 3.96
CA PHE A 361 -1.70 12.56 5.11
C PHE A 361 -2.54 13.62 5.82
N LEU A 362 -1.96 14.77 6.17
CA LEU A 362 -2.70 15.83 6.85
C LEU A 362 -3.94 16.26 6.06
N GLY A 363 -3.83 16.45 4.75
CA GLY A 363 -4.97 16.85 3.90
C GLY A 363 -6.05 15.76 3.76
N LYS A 364 -5.64 14.53 3.56
CA LYS A 364 -6.54 13.38 3.44
C LYS A 364 -7.20 13.05 4.78
N ALA A 365 -6.45 13.11 5.88
CA ALA A 365 -6.98 12.90 7.22
C ALA A 365 -8.05 13.95 7.57
N VAL A 366 -7.84 15.23 7.22
CA VAL A 366 -8.84 16.29 7.44
C VAL A 366 -10.14 15.99 6.70
N LEU A 367 -10.06 15.66 5.40
CA LEU A 367 -11.25 15.36 4.61
C LEU A 367 -11.96 14.11 5.14
N ALA A 368 -11.22 13.05 5.38
CA ALA A 368 -11.77 11.80 5.91
C ALA A 368 -12.44 12.02 7.28
N HIS A 369 -11.79 12.80 8.16
CA HIS A 369 -12.31 13.11 9.48
C HIS A 369 -13.62 13.91 9.41
N THR A 370 -13.68 14.90 8.54
CA THR A 370 -14.90 15.70 8.33
C THR A 370 -16.08 14.80 7.97
N LEU A 371 -15.93 13.97 6.93
CA LEU A 371 -16.98 13.05 6.47
C LEU A 371 -17.37 12.02 7.53
N PHE A 372 -16.38 11.51 8.26
CA PHE A 372 -16.57 10.54 9.31
C PHE A 372 -17.38 11.14 10.50
N MET A 373 -16.99 12.34 10.99
CA MET A 373 -17.68 12.99 12.11
C MET A 373 -19.11 13.41 11.75
N GLU A 374 -19.34 13.87 10.52
CA GLU A 374 -20.68 14.16 10.02
C GLU A 374 -21.58 12.91 10.04
N ALA A 375 -21.03 11.74 9.68
CA ALA A 375 -21.77 10.50 9.73
C ALA A 375 -22.04 10.02 11.15
N LEU A 376 -21.06 10.07 12.05
CA LEU A 376 -21.26 9.73 13.47
C LEU A 376 -22.37 10.59 14.09
N LYS A 377 -22.35 11.90 13.81
CA LYS A 377 -23.40 12.83 14.26
C LYS A 377 -24.76 12.50 13.67
N ARG A 378 -24.84 12.25 12.37
CA ARG A 378 -26.09 11.90 11.66
C ARG A 378 -26.73 10.62 12.21
N GLU A 379 -25.91 9.65 12.60
CA GLU A 379 -26.34 8.35 13.13
C GLU A 379 -26.37 8.29 14.66
N ASN A 380 -26.14 9.42 15.35
CA ASN A 380 -26.14 9.55 16.81
C ASN A 380 -25.14 8.62 17.52
N ILE A 381 -24.00 8.32 16.89
CA ILE A 381 -22.94 7.51 17.49
C ILE A 381 -22.04 8.41 18.33
N THR A 382 -22.25 8.43 19.64
CA THR A 382 -21.47 9.24 20.58
C THR A 382 -20.28 8.48 21.16
N GLN A 383 -20.30 7.16 21.11
CA GLN A 383 -19.24 6.29 21.62
C GLN A 383 -19.15 5.01 20.79
N PHE A 384 -17.94 4.48 20.62
CA PHE A 384 -17.69 3.20 19.94
C PHE A 384 -16.54 2.44 20.59
N SER A 385 -16.43 1.12 20.30
CA SER A 385 -15.30 0.31 20.76
C SER A 385 -14.02 0.66 19.99
N PRO A 386 -12.85 0.68 20.64
CA PRO A 386 -11.58 0.74 19.91
C PRO A 386 -11.24 -0.58 19.18
N GLU A 387 -11.91 -1.68 19.53
CA GLU A 387 -11.61 -3.00 18.99
C GLU A 387 -12.36 -3.26 17.68
N ILE A 388 -11.65 -3.73 16.69
CA ILE A 388 -12.21 -4.19 15.43
C ILE A 388 -12.63 -5.65 15.60
N VAL A 389 -13.95 -5.91 15.62
CA VAL A 389 -14.46 -7.28 15.69
C VAL A 389 -14.19 -7.99 14.37
N ARG A 390 -13.51 -9.13 14.43
CA ARG A 390 -13.14 -9.95 13.27
C ARG A 390 -13.69 -11.36 13.41
N HIS A 391 -14.14 -11.90 12.29
CA HIS A 391 -14.55 -13.29 12.18
C HIS A 391 -13.53 -14.08 11.36
N ASP A 392 -13.47 -15.37 11.58
CA ASP A 392 -12.66 -16.26 10.77
C ASP A 392 -13.07 -16.17 9.29
N LEU A 393 -12.08 -16.17 8.42
CA LEU A 393 -12.25 -16.03 6.98
C LEU A 393 -11.18 -16.84 6.27
N ALA A 394 -11.58 -17.63 5.29
CA ALA A 394 -10.66 -18.24 4.34
C ALA A 394 -11.34 -18.29 2.96
N ARG A 395 -10.85 -17.51 2.01
CA ARG A 395 -11.37 -17.49 0.64
C ARG A 395 -10.36 -16.93 -0.36
N PHE A 396 -10.53 -17.29 -1.62
CA PHE A 396 -9.82 -16.68 -2.72
C PHE A 396 -10.75 -15.74 -3.50
N GLU A 397 -10.30 -14.51 -3.73
CA GLU A 397 -11.01 -13.52 -4.54
C GLU A 397 -10.31 -13.38 -5.89
N PHE A 398 -11.00 -13.73 -6.98
CA PHE A 398 -10.47 -13.51 -8.32
C PHE A 398 -10.71 -12.08 -8.79
N PHE A 399 -9.66 -11.43 -9.26
CA PHE A 399 -9.74 -10.16 -9.99
C PHE A 399 -9.79 -10.38 -11.50
N ARG A 400 -9.10 -11.41 -11.97
CA ARG A 400 -9.03 -11.81 -13.35
C ARG A 400 -9.05 -13.33 -13.46
N ARG A 401 -9.80 -13.84 -14.46
CA ARG A 401 -9.88 -15.27 -14.81
C ARG A 401 -9.37 -15.49 -16.23
N GLY A 402 -9.17 -16.73 -16.60
CA GLY A 402 -8.69 -17.10 -17.93
C GLY A 402 -7.17 -17.06 -18.05
N ASP A 403 -6.65 -16.49 -19.14
CA ASP A 403 -5.20 -16.35 -19.32
C ASP A 403 -4.59 -15.43 -18.26
N ARG A 404 -3.53 -15.88 -17.61
CA ARG A 404 -2.85 -15.21 -16.50
C ARG A 404 -3.82 -14.79 -15.38
N PRO A 405 -4.44 -15.74 -14.69
CA PRO A 405 -5.38 -15.44 -13.61
C PRO A 405 -4.69 -14.64 -12.50
N ALA A 406 -5.45 -13.71 -11.93
CA ALA A 406 -4.98 -12.88 -10.82
C ALA A 406 -6.05 -12.79 -9.74
N GLY A 407 -5.61 -12.65 -8.49
CA GLY A 407 -6.50 -12.57 -7.34
C GLY A 407 -5.72 -12.49 -6.04
N VAL A 408 -6.43 -12.73 -4.94
CA VAL A 408 -5.84 -12.76 -3.61
C VAL A 408 -6.45 -13.85 -2.75
N TRP A 409 -5.64 -14.61 -2.07
CA TRP A 409 -6.05 -15.53 -1.03
C TRP A 409 -6.04 -14.80 0.31
N LEU A 410 -7.21 -14.75 0.95
CA LEU A 410 -7.45 -14.08 2.22
C LEU A 410 -7.63 -15.14 3.29
N VAL A 411 -6.87 -15.04 4.35
CA VAL A 411 -6.94 -15.94 5.50
C VAL A 411 -6.95 -15.14 6.79
N ARG A 412 -7.88 -15.47 7.65
CA ARG A 412 -7.93 -15.08 9.05
C ARG A 412 -8.52 -16.22 9.84
N GLN A 413 -7.73 -16.86 10.68
CA GLN A 413 -8.14 -17.98 11.52
C GLN A 413 -7.39 -17.92 12.86
N GLY A 414 -8.10 -17.51 13.91
CA GLY A 414 -7.50 -17.26 15.20
C GLY A 414 -6.34 -16.25 15.10
N PRO A 415 -5.13 -16.60 15.60
CA PRO A 415 -3.97 -15.70 15.57
C PRO A 415 -3.32 -15.57 14.17
N ILE A 416 -3.61 -16.49 13.23
CA ILE A 416 -3.10 -16.41 11.86
C ILE A 416 -3.98 -15.52 11.01
N TYR A 417 -3.36 -14.52 10.40
CA TYR A 417 -3.99 -13.70 9.36
C TYR A 417 -2.95 -13.30 8.32
N PHE A 418 -3.33 -13.37 7.06
CA PHE A 418 -2.49 -12.93 5.95
C PHE A 418 -3.29 -12.78 4.66
N THR A 419 -2.68 -12.15 3.69
CA THR A 419 -3.10 -12.11 2.30
C THR A 419 -1.99 -12.61 1.40
N LEU A 420 -2.33 -13.44 0.42
CA LEU A 420 -1.38 -13.97 -0.56
C LEU A 420 -1.84 -13.56 -1.96
N PRO A 421 -1.22 -12.54 -2.56
CA PRO A 421 -1.59 -12.07 -3.89
C PRO A 421 -1.05 -13.00 -4.97
N ILE A 422 -1.85 -13.19 -6.02
CA ILE A 422 -1.42 -13.72 -7.30
C ILE A 422 -1.59 -12.57 -8.29
N ALA A 423 -0.50 -11.93 -8.63
CA ALA A 423 -0.50 -10.71 -9.42
C ALA A 423 0.15 -10.91 -10.79
N THR A 424 -0.11 -9.99 -11.70
CA THR A 424 0.56 -9.90 -13.00
C THR A 424 0.90 -8.44 -13.32
N GLY A 425 1.80 -8.20 -14.27
CA GLY A 425 2.17 -6.84 -14.68
C GLY A 425 3.03 -6.08 -13.69
N THR A 426 3.68 -6.79 -12.76
CA THR A 426 4.63 -6.20 -11.80
C THR A 426 6.05 -6.21 -12.36
N LYS A 427 6.97 -5.51 -11.67
CA LYS A 427 8.39 -5.77 -11.88
C LYS A 427 8.73 -7.13 -11.28
N PRO A 428 9.38 -8.03 -12.02
CA PRO A 428 9.73 -9.35 -11.51
C PRO A 428 10.54 -9.28 -10.21
N GLY A 429 10.15 -10.09 -9.22
CA GLY A 429 10.84 -10.17 -7.93
C GLY A 429 10.58 -9.02 -6.96
N VAL A 430 9.64 -8.11 -7.27
CA VAL A 430 9.23 -7.08 -6.31
C VAL A 430 8.58 -7.73 -5.10
N ALA A 431 9.18 -7.55 -3.92
CA ALA A 431 8.79 -8.23 -2.69
C ALA A 431 7.30 -8.03 -2.34
N ASP A 432 6.76 -6.83 -2.62
CA ASP A 432 5.38 -6.46 -2.30
C ASP A 432 4.31 -7.20 -3.13
N TYR A 433 4.68 -7.84 -4.24
CA TYR A 433 3.77 -8.56 -5.13
C TYR A 433 4.07 -10.06 -5.21
N LEU A 434 5.11 -10.54 -4.55
CA LEU A 434 5.39 -11.98 -4.50
C LEU A 434 4.21 -12.72 -3.85
N PRO A 435 3.90 -13.94 -4.30
CA PRO A 435 2.85 -14.79 -3.73
C PRO A 435 3.29 -15.36 -2.37
N ALA A 436 3.45 -14.46 -1.42
CA ALA A 436 3.84 -14.69 -0.03
C ALA A 436 2.71 -14.30 0.92
N PRO A 437 2.66 -14.83 2.15
CA PRO A 437 1.63 -14.51 3.12
C PRO A 437 1.86 -13.13 3.77
N HIS A 438 1.54 -12.05 3.04
CA HIS A 438 1.67 -10.68 3.53
C HIS A 438 0.76 -10.42 4.74
N GLY A 439 1.29 -9.81 5.76
CA GLY A 439 0.59 -9.54 7.02
C GLY A 439 0.64 -10.69 8.02
N LEU A 440 1.24 -11.85 7.68
CA LEU A 440 1.46 -12.93 8.63
C LEU A 440 2.28 -12.41 9.82
N PRO A 441 1.82 -12.61 11.07
CA PRO A 441 2.57 -12.17 12.25
C PRO A 441 4.01 -12.70 12.25
N GLY A 442 4.98 -11.82 12.56
CA GLY A 442 6.40 -12.15 12.56
C GLY A 442 7.10 -12.19 11.21
N PHE A 443 6.34 -12.08 10.10
CA PHE A 443 6.87 -12.00 8.75
C PHE A 443 6.54 -10.63 8.13
N ALA A 444 7.50 -10.04 7.42
CA ALA A 444 7.22 -8.90 6.55
C ALA A 444 8.22 -8.87 5.38
N ASN A 445 7.80 -8.31 4.26
CA ASN A 445 8.69 -8.11 3.13
C ASN A 445 9.63 -6.93 3.39
N PRO A 446 10.91 -7.04 3.02
CA PRO A 446 11.82 -5.91 3.03
C PRO A 446 11.42 -4.90 1.95
N VAL A 447 11.85 -3.64 2.12
CA VAL A 447 11.67 -2.60 1.09
C VAL A 447 12.56 -2.78 -0.13
N GLU A 448 13.48 -3.71 -0.10
CA GLU A 448 14.29 -4.07 -1.26
C GLU A 448 13.42 -4.71 -2.34
N GLN A 449 13.49 -4.18 -3.55
CA GLN A 449 12.60 -4.61 -4.65
C GLN A 449 12.82 -6.05 -5.07
N ILE A 450 14.07 -6.50 -5.07
CA ILE A 450 14.45 -7.79 -5.61
C ILE A 450 14.94 -8.65 -4.45
N TYR A 451 14.00 -9.36 -3.80
CA TYR A 451 14.32 -10.19 -2.65
C TYR A 451 13.41 -11.44 -2.57
N PRO A 452 13.96 -12.62 -2.34
CA PRO A 452 13.20 -13.88 -2.34
C PRO A 452 12.45 -14.09 -1.01
N SER A 453 11.38 -13.33 -0.78
CA SER A 453 10.58 -13.39 0.46
C SER A 453 9.56 -14.52 0.39
N LEU A 454 9.84 -15.66 1.03
CA LEU A 454 9.03 -16.89 1.06
C LEU A 454 8.70 -17.49 -0.33
N VAL A 455 9.30 -16.97 -1.38
CA VAL A 455 9.21 -17.50 -2.75
C VAL A 455 10.61 -17.75 -3.24
N PRO A 456 10.93 -18.95 -3.73
CA PRO A 456 12.27 -19.25 -4.22
C PRO A 456 12.66 -18.47 -5.45
N PHE A 457 13.93 -18.10 -5.51
CA PHE A 457 14.59 -17.64 -6.73
C PHE A 457 15.53 -18.73 -7.22
N LEU A 458 15.66 -18.85 -8.54
CA LEU A 458 16.56 -19.79 -9.20
C LEU A 458 17.57 -19.00 -10.03
N GLU A 459 18.87 -19.19 -9.78
CA GLU A 459 19.94 -18.76 -10.67
C GLU A 459 20.30 -19.91 -11.59
N LEU A 460 20.12 -19.74 -12.90
CA LEU A 460 20.47 -20.73 -13.90
C LEU A 460 21.97 -20.71 -14.23
N ALA A 461 22.45 -21.71 -14.93
CA ALA A 461 23.85 -21.82 -15.35
C ALA A 461 24.32 -20.64 -16.23
N ASP A 462 23.40 -20.03 -16.99
CA ASP A 462 23.68 -18.83 -17.82
C ASP A 462 23.65 -17.51 -17.05
N GLY A 463 23.43 -17.55 -15.74
CA GLY A 463 23.41 -16.38 -14.84
C GLY A 463 22.07 -15.66 -14.76
N ARG A 464 21.03 -16.07 -15.50
CA ARG A 464 19.69 -15.53 -15.30
C ARG A 464 19.14 -15.95 -13.95
N VAL A 465 18.52 -15.00 -13.25
CA VAL A 465 17.79 -15.24 -12.01
C VAL A 465 16.31 -15.19 -12.29
N LEU A 466 15.59 -16.22 -11.90
CA LEU A 466 14.19 -16.41 -12.22
C LEU A 466 13.35 -16.54 -10.95
N VAL A 467 12.06 -16.16 -11.06
CA VAL A 467 11.06 -16.34 -10.01
C VAL A 467 9.72 -16.80 -10.57
N ALA A 468 9.12 -17.82 -9.94
CA ALA A 468 7.75 -18.25 -10.18
C ALA A 468 6.80 -17.40 -9.30
N GLY A 469 6.60 -16.14 -9.65
CA GLY A 469 5.88 -15.18 -8.80
C GLY A 469 5.03 -14.16 -9.54
N ASP A 470 5.16 -14.05 -10.86
CA ASP A 470 4.36 -13.16 -11.70
C ASP A 470 3.64 -13.98 -12.79
N ALA A 471 2.42 -13.56 -13.13
CA ALA A 471 1.61 -14.15 -14.20
C ALA A 471 1.47 -15.69 -14.11
N ALA A 472 0.86 -16.19 -13.05
CA ALA A 472 0.53 -17.61 -12.90
C ALA A 472 -0.23 -18.14 -14.13
N ASP A 473 0.05 -19.39 -14.54
CA ASP A 473 -0.67 -20.04 -15.63
C ASP A 473 -2.00 -20.63 -15.14
N GLU A 474 -2.04 -21.15 -13.91
CA GLU A 474 -3.24 -21.75 -13.33
C GLU A 474 -3.35 -21.42 -11.84
N VAL A 475 -4.59 -21.20 -11.38
CA VAL A 475 -4.92 -20.92 -9.96
C VAL A 475 -6.15 -21.73 -9.57
N TYR A 476 -6.02 -22.57 -8.55
CA TYR A 476 -7.05 -23.48 -8.05
C TYR A 476 -7.25 -23.29 -6.53
N PRO A 477 -8.20 -22.44 -6.11
CA PRO A 477 -8.58 -22.36 -4.71
C PRO A 477 -9.30 -23.65 -4.28
N GLY A 478 -9.02 -24.11 -3.06
CA GLY A 478 -9.77 -25.19 -2.44
C GLY A 478 -11.20 -24.78 -2.11
N PRO A 479 -12.14 -25.73 -2.08
CA PRO A 479 -13.57 -25.46 -1.89
C PRO A 479 -13.88 -24.89 -0.51
N ASP A 480 -13.06 -25.19 0.49
CA ASP A 480 -13.18 -24.67 1.86
C ASP A 480 -12.43 -23.33 2.08
N GLY A 481 -11.80 -22.82 1.04
CA GLY A 481 -10.97 -21.61 1.10
C GLY A 481 -9.64 -21.76 1.84
N LYS A 482 -9.35 -22.93 2.43
CA LYS A 482 -8.14 -23.16 3.26
C LYS A 482 -6.95 -23.71 2.49
N SER A 483 -7.09 -23.83 1.18
CA SER A 483 -5.98 -24.25 0.31
C SER A 483 -5.98 -23.48 -1.00
N LEU A 484 -4.79 -23.39 -1.59
CA LEU A 484 -4.57 -22.73 -2.87
C LEU A 484 -3.47 -23.49 -3.63
N ARG A 485 -3.78 -23.97 -4.85
CA ARG A 485 -2.77 -24.51 -5.76
C ARG A 485 -2.55 -23.56 -6.91
N VAL A 486 -1.29 -23.30 -7.25
CA VAL A 486 -0.89 -22.39 -8.32
C VAL A 486 0.18 -23.06 -9.17
N VAL A 487 0.13 -22.85 -10.49
CA VAL A 487 1.09 -23.42 -11.44
C VAL A 487 1.74 -22.30 -12.23
N TRP A 488 3.06 -22.32 -12.32
CA TRP A 488 3.86 -21.48 -13.19
C TRP A 488 4.68 -22.33 -14.16
N ARG A 489 4.44 -22.19 -15.46
CA ARG A 489 5.25 -22.76 -16.56
C ARG A 489 6.20 -21.73 -17.12
N ARG A 490 5.84 -20.46 -16.98
CA ARG A 490 6.64 -19.31 -17.37
C ARG A 490 7.12 -18.60 -16.12
N TRP A 491 8.37 -18.20 -16.12
CA TRP A 491 9.00 -17.56 -14.98
C TRP A 491 9.46 -16.15 -15.33
N ALA A 492 9.37 -15.25 -14.40
CA ALA A 492 9.82 -13.89 -14.58
C ALA A 492 11.34 -13.77 -14.38
N VAL A 493 12.01 -13.07 -15.30
CA VAL A 493 13.45 -12.79 -15.22
C VAL A 493 13.66 -11.59 -14.31
N ILE A 494 14.42 -11.78 -13.23
CA ILE A 494 14.75 -10.71 -12.28
C ILE A 494 15.60 -9.63 -12.97
N GLY A 495 15.22 -8.36 -12.77
CA GLY A 495 15.90 -7.22 -13.39
C GLY A 495 15.42 -6.87 -14.81
N SER A 496 14.52 -7.67 -15.39
CA SER A 496 13.92 -7.40 -16.69
C SER A 496 12.73 -6.42 -16.59
N LYS A 497 12.09 -6.16 -17.72
CA LYS A 497 10.85 -5.35 -17.76
C LYS A 497 9.68 -6.12 -17.16
N ALA A 498 8.74 -5.40 -16.57
CA ALA A 498 7.50 -5.99 -16.07
C ALA A 498 6.78 -6.78 -17.18
N GLY A 499 6.32 -7.99 -16.83
CA GLY A 499 5.63 -8.87 -17.76
C GLY A 499 6.54 -9.67 -18.72
N GLU A 500 7.86 -9.52 -18.63
CA GLU A 500 8.79 -10.38 -19.38
C GLU A 500 8.90 -11.74 -18.71
N LEU A 501 8.40 -12.75 -19.40
CA LEU A 501 8.35 -14.13 -18.96
C LEU A 501 9.13 -15.03 -19.91
N VAL A 502 9.83 -16.00 -19.34
CA VAL A 502 10.56 -17.03 -20.09
C VAL A 502 10.08 -18.42 -19.70
N ASP A 503 10.21 -19.37 -20.59
CA ASP A 503 10.11 -20.79 -20.27
C ASP A 503 11.51 -21.28 -19.84
N PRO A 504 11.73 -21.60 -18.57
CA PRO A 504 13.01 -22.13 -18.09
C PRO A 504 13.09 -23.64 -18.22
N HIS A 505 12.13 -24.30 -18.89
CA HIS A 505 11.94 -25.74 -18.90
C HIS A 505 11.69 -26.35 -17.50
N VAL A 506 11.23 -25.53 -16.57
CA VAL A 506 10.88 -25.91 -15.19
C VAL A 506 9.47 -25.42 -14.86
N VAL A 507 8.61 -26.35 -14.52
CA VAL A 507 7.24 -26.08 -14.04
C VAL A 507 7.27 -26.08 -12.51
N ALA A 508 6.80 -25.00 -11.90
CA ALA A 508 6.57 -24.93 -10.46
C ALA A 508 5.09 -25.17 -10.15
N GLU A 509 4.78 -26.24 -9.43
CA GLU A 509 3.46 -26.50 -8.86
C GLU A 509 3.52 -26.24 -7.35
N VAL A 510 2.84 -25.21 -6.90
CA VAL A 510 2.85 -24.75 -5.51
C VAL A 510 1.49 -24.99 -4.87
N ALA A 511 1.46 -25.67 -3.75
CA ALA A 511 0.27 -25.88 -2.94
C ALA A 511 0.44 -25.23 -1.56
N TRP A 512 -0.43 -24.31 -1.24
CA TRP A 512 -0.55 -23.75 0.11
C TRP A 512 -1.72 -24.41 0.83
N ARG A 513 -1.56 -24.71 2.13
CA ARG A 513 -2.61 -25.25 3.00
C ARG A 513 -2.56 -24.62 4.37
N LEU A 514 -3.74 -24.34 4.92
CA LEU A 514 -3.92 -23.91 6.29
C LEU A 514 -4.63 -25.01 7.09
N GLU A 515 -3.99 -25.50 8.14
CA GLU A 515 -4.55 -26.48 9.08
C GLU A 515 -4.38 -25.95 10.52
N GLY A 516 -5.48 -25.53 11.14
CA GLY A 516 -5.42 -24.83 12.43
C GLY A 516 -4.58 -23.56 12.32
N THR A 517 -3.49 -23.48 13.08
CA THR A 517 -2.52 -22.37 13.06
C THR A 517 -1.24 -22.71 12.27
N THR A 518 -1.30 -23.71 11.40
CA THR A 518 -0.16 -24.16 10.59
C THR A 518 -0.42 -23.86 9.12
N LEU A 519 0.44 -23.03 8.55
CA LEU A 519 0.49 -22.77 7.12
C LEU A 519 1.61 -23.57 6.50
N THR A 520 1.29 -24.37 5.49
CA THR A 520 2.27 -25.17 4.74
C THR A 520 2.34 -24.70 3.30
N ARG A 521 3.54 -24.56 2.76
CA ARG A 521 3.83 -24.42 1.34
C ARG A 521 4.54 -25.66 0.86
N ASP A 522 3.92 -26.42 -0.02
CA ASP A 522 4.51 -27.54 -0.76
C ASP A 522 4.78 -27.11 -2.19
N GLU A 523 5.99 -27.29 -2.69
CA GLU A 523 6.32 -26.99 -4.07
C GLU A 523 7.01 -28.16 -4.74
N THR A 524 6.51 -28.50 -5.93
CA THR A 524 7.09 -29.49 -6.82
C THR A 524 7.69 -28.79 -8.02
N LEU A 525 8.98 -29.00 -8.27
CA LEU A 525 9.66 -28.57 -9.48
C LEU A 525 9.75 -29.76 -10.46
N LYS A 526 9.14 -29.60 -11.65
CA LYS A 526 9.17 -30.58 -12.74
C LYS A 526 9.90 -29.97 -13.92
N SER A 527 11.01 -30.54 -14.35
CA SER A 527 11.69 -30.09 -15.56
C SER A 527 11.19 -30.84 -16.81
N THR A 528 11.19 -30.18 -17.95
CA THR A 528 10.89 -30.79 -19.27
C THR A 528 12.14 -31.25 -19.98
N GLU A 529 13.31 -30.79 -19.54
CA GLU A 529 14.64 -31.22 -19.97
C GLU A 529 15.61 -31.17 -18.82
N ALA A 530 16.86 -31.59 -18.98
CA ALA A 530 17.88 -31.47 -17.93
C ALA A 530 18.24 -29.99 -17.71
N VAL A 531 18.00 -29.48 -16.51
CA VAL A 531 18.27 -28.08 -16.12
C VAL A 531 19.23 -28.05 -14.95
N THR A 532 20.29 -27.26 -15.07
CA THR A 532 21.21 -26.97 -13.96
C THR A 532 20.84 -25.65 -13.31
N VAL A 533 20.46 -25.71 -12.03
CA VAL A 533 20.21 -24.55 -11.18
C VAL A 533 21.48 -24.31 -10.36
N LYS A 534 22.19 -23.25 -10.66
CA LYS A 534 23.44 -22.88 -9.98
C LYS A 534 23.23 -22.53 -8.53
N ARG A 535 22.11 -21.84 -8.23
CA ARG A 535 21.66 -21.51 -6.89
C ARG A 535 20.16 -21.47 -6.80
N TRP A 536 19.62 -22.12 -5.80
CA TRP A 536 18.23 -22.00 -5.35
C TRP A 536 18.23 -21.37 -3.96
N TRP A 537 17.39 -20.38 -3.69
CA TRP A 537 17.29 -19.80 -2.35
C TRP A 537 15.92 -19.17 -2.10
N VAL A 538 15.53 -19.17 -0.83
CA VAL A 538 14.36 -18.50 -0.28
C VAL A 538 14.73 -17.86 1.05
N ALA A 539 14.15 -16.73 1.37
CA ALA A 539 14.39 -16.05 2.64
C ALA A 539 13.09 -15.88 3.44
N VAL A 540 13.23 -15.86 4.75
CA VAL A 540 12.17 -15.51 5.70
C VAL A 540 12.60 -14.26 6.44
N PRO A 541 12.24 -13.07 5.96
CA PRO A 541 12.44 -11.82 6.68
C PRO A 541 11.52 -11.78 7.89
N THR A 542 12.06 -11.54 9.08
CA THR A 542 11.28 -11.57 10.32
C THR A 542 11.45 -10.31 11.14
N THR A 543 10.39 -9.95 11.87
CA THR A 543 10.39 -8.88 12.88
C THR A 543 11.03 -9.33 14.20
N ALA A 544 11.29 -10.63 14.39
CA ALA A 544 11.98 -11.14 15.55
C ALA A 544 13.47 -10.78 15.51
N ALA A 545 14.02 -10.37 16.65
CA ALA A 545 15.45 -10.04 16.79
C ALA A 545 16.35 -11.28 16.92
N THR A 546 15.79 -12.41 17.36
CA THR A 546 16.51 -13.65 17.59
C THR A 546 15.65 -14.85 17.20
N THR A 547 16.31 -15.97 16.93
CA THR A 547 15.66 -17.27 16.76
C THR A 547 16.31 -18.29 17.69
N GLU A 548 15.51 -19.26 18.10
CA GLU A 548 15.96 -20.45 18.81
C GLU A 548 15.84 -21.65 17.88
N VAL A 549 16.86 -22.53 17.88
CA VAL A 549 16.84 -23.74 17.06
C VAL A 549 16.40 -24.90 17.90
N GLU A 550 15.36 -25.59 17.49
CA GLU A 550 14.85 -26.81 18.14
C GLU A 550 14.83 -27.95 17.13
N PHE A 551 15.13 -29.17 17.61
CA PHE A 551 15.02 -30.39 16.80
C PHE A 551 13.87 -31.24 17.33
N LYS A 552 12.85 -31.46 16.49
CA LYS A 552 11.71 -32.34 16.79
C LYS A 552 11.61 -33.42 15.71
N GLN A 553 11.65 -34.68 16.14
CA GLN A 553 11.55 -35.84 15.24
C GLN A 553 12.53 -35.80 14.05
N GLY A 554 13.77 -35.34 14.33
CA GLY A 554 14.80 -35.22 13.30
C GLY A 554 14.69 -33.98 12.38
N GLN A 555 13.64 -33.19 12.53
CA GLN A 555 13.43 -31.94 11.76
C GLN A 555 13.90 -30.75 12.58
N ARG A 556 14.63 -29.84 11.95
CA ARG A 556 15.00 -28.53 12.51
C ARG A 556 13.81 -27.57 12.44
N TRP A 557 13.57 -26.90 13.56
CA TRP A 557 12.63 -25.80 13.71
C TRP A 557 13.37 -24.55 14.16
N ASP A 558 13.13 -23.45 13.50
CA ASP A 558 13.60 -22.11 13.88
C ASP A 558 12.43 -21.39 14.55
N ARG A 559 12.54 -21.15 15.87
CA ARG A 559 11.50 -20.53 16.69
C ARG A 559 11.80 -19.06 16.93
N MET A 560 10.83 -18.21 16.73
CA MET A 560 10.90 -16.77 16.85
C MET A 560 9.89 -16.28 17.87
N ASN A 561 10.35 -15.65 18.93
CA ASN A 561 9.48 -15.04 19.93
C ASN A 561 9.02 -13.67 19.43
N LEU A 562 7.70 -13.48 19.34
CA LEU A 562 7.05 -12.24 18.91
C LEU A 562 6.36 -11.51 20.06
N GLY A 563 6.70 -11.82 21.30
CA GLY A 563 6.09 -11.33 22.51
C GLY A 563 4.98 -12.26 23.01
N GLU A 564 3.74 -12.02 22.65
CA GLU A 564 2.60 -12.86 23.08
C GLU A 564 2.48 -14.19 22.32
N THR A 565 3.12 -14.29 21.16
CA THR A 565 3.05 -15.46 20.28
C THR A 565 4.43 -15.91 19.86
N THR A 566 4.55 -17.19 19.48
CA THR A 566 5.76 -17.76 18.87
C THR A 566 5.47 -18.18 17.44
N LEU A 567 6.36 -17.80 16.53
CA LEU A 567 6.37 -18.30 15.16
C LEU A 567 7.45 -19.37 15.02
N SER A 568 7.05 -20.58 14.61
CA SER A 568 7.97 -21.70 14.38
C SER A 568 8.02 -22.00 12.88
N ILE A 569 9.22 -22.09 12.31
CA ILE A 569 9.44 -22.34 10.90
C ILE A 569 10.30 -23.56 10.70
N ALA A 570 9.93 -24.42 9.76
CA ALA A 570 10.73 -25.56 9.33
C ALA A 570 10.71 -25.67 7.80
N ALA A 571 11.83 -26.08 7.22
CA ALA A 571 11.93 -26.38 5.79
C ALA A 571 12.53 -27.75 5.56
N THR A 572 12.05 -28.45 4.53
CA THR A 572 12.60 -29.72 4.05
C THR A 572 12.65 -29.73 2.53
N ALA A 573 13.59 -30.45 1.95
CA ALA A 573 13.71 -30.61 0.49
C ALA A 573 14.28 -32.00 0.15
N ASP A 574 14.07 -32.44 -1.10
CA ASP A 574 14.69 -33.66 -1.65
C ASP A 574 16.20 -33.49 -1.94
N TRP A 575 16.73 -32.31 -1.66
CA TRP A 575 18.15 -31.97 -1.80
C TRP A 575 18.70 -31.35 -0.51
N PRO A 576 20.02 -31.31 -0.32
CA PRO A 576 20.63 -30.69 0.85
C PRO A 576 20.31 -29.20 0.93
N LEU A 577 19.77 -28.74 2.06
CA LEU A 577 19.53 -27.34 2.37
C LEU A 577 20.60 -26.81 3.32
N MET A 578 21.25 -25.73 2.92
CA MET A 578 22.03 -24.89 3.82
C MET A 578 21.08 -23.86 4.44
N ILE A 579 21.20 -23.68 5.76
CA ILE A 579 20.37 -22.74 6.50
C ILE A 579 21.31 -21.75 7.17
N SER A 580 21.14 -20.48 6.83
CA SER A 580 21.89 -19.38 7.43
C SER A 580 20.97 -18.34 8.04
N MET A 581 21.48 -17.62 9.02
CA MET A 581 20.82 -16.46 9.63
C MET A 581 21.63 -15.21 9.30
N LYS A 582 20.98 -14.18 8.82
CA LYS A 582 21.59 -12.91 8.49
C LYS A 582 21.00 -11.81 9.33
N ALA A 583 21.79 -11.21 10.20
CA ALA A 583 21.46 -9.95 10.84
C ALA A 583 21.54 -8.83 9.78
N THR A 584 20.55 -7.98 9.72
CA THR A 584 20.39 -7.00 8.65
C THR A 584 21.04 -5.65 8.96
N GLY A 585 21.13 -5.28 10.25
CA GLY A 585 21.66 -3.99 10.67
C GLY A 585 20.95 -2.83 9.97
N ASP A 586 21.73 -1.86 9.48
CA ASP A 586 21.22 -0.67 8.76
C ASP A 586 21.00 -0.91 7.25
N SER A 587 21.13 -2.14 6.78
CA SER A 587 20.93 -2.44 5.36
C SER A 587 19.46 -2.22 4.95
N PRO A 588 19.17 -1.94 3.67
CA PRO A 588 17.80 -1.85 3.15
C PRO A 588 16.97 -3.11 3.44
N LEU A 589 17.60 -4.28 3.53
CA LEU A 589 16.94 -5.53 3.88
C LEU A 589 16.45 -5.57 5.33
N GLY A 590 17.00 -4.71 6.20
CA GLY A 590 16.56 -4.56 7.60
C GLY A 590 15.32 -3.71 7.77
N ARG A 591 14.70 -3.25 6.69
CA ARG A 591 13.56 -2.33 6.72
C ARG A 591 12.37 -2.96 6.04
N GLY A 592 11.28 -3.09 6.77
CA GLY A 592 9.97 -3.54 6.28
C GLY A 592 8.96 -2.39 6.29
N ALA A 593 7.86 -2.58 5.58
CA ALA A 593 6.79 -1.59 5.47
C ALA A 593 6.15 -1.21 6.83
N ARG A 594 6.28 -2.07 7.82
CA ARG A 594 5.69 -1.90 9.16
C ARG A 594 6.73 -1.82 10.29
N GLY A 595 7.99 -1.65 9.95
CA GLY A 595 9.06 -1.56 10.94
C GLY A 595 10.30 -2.39 10.60
N PRO A 596 11.23 -2.52 11.54
CA PRO A 596 12.51 -3.19 11.32
C PRO A 596 12.35 -4.71 11.09
N LEU A 597 13.24 -5.24 10.25
CA LEU A 597 13.42 -6.66 9.99
C LEU A 597 14.84 -7.06 10.41
N PRO A 598 15.10 -7.20 11.71
CA PRO A 598 16.46 -7.36 12.22
C PRO A 598 17.13 -8.65 11.77
N LEU A 599 16.35 -9.66 11.38
CA LEU A 599 16.85 -10.98 11.06
C LEU A 599 16.20 -11.57 9.81
N HIS A 600 17.00 -12.20 8.95
CA HIS A 600 16.55 -13.04 7.85
C HIS A 600 17.06 -14.47 8.04
N LEU A 601 16.16 -15.46 7.97
CA LEU A 601 16.53 -16.85 7.77
C LEU A 601 16.62 -17.11 6.26
N ILE A 602 17.69 -17.74 5.83
CA ILE A 602 17.93 -18.03 4.40
C ILE A 602 18.11 -19.54 4.28
N TYR A 603 17.30 -20.15 3.43
CA TYR A 603 17.42 -21.53 2.98
C TYR A 603 17.96 -21.52 1.57
N GLU A 604 19.05 -22.21 1.31
CA GLU A 604 19.68 -22.22 -0.02
C GLU A 604 20.32 -23.56 -0.36
N SER A 605 20.49 -23.78 -1.66
CA SER A 605 21.23 -24.89 -2.22
C SER A 605 21.97 -24.45 -3.48
N HIS A 606 23.06 -25.12 -3.79
CA HIS A 606 23.87 -24.87 -4.97
C HIS A 606 23.95 -26.11 -5.85
N ASP A 607 24.15 -25.91 -7.16
CA ASP A 607 24.38 -26.95 -8.16
C ASP A 607 23.28 -28.03 -8.18
N LEU A 608 22.01 -27.60 -8.10
CA LEU A 608 20.85 -28.48 -8.18
C LEU A 608 20.61 -28.90 -9.64
N HIS A 609 20.61 -30.21 -9.89
CA HIS A 609 20.31 -30.78 -11.20
C HIS A 609 18.87 -31.29 -11.24
N LEU A 610 18.05 -30.67 -12.09
CA LEU A 610 16.68 -31.09 -12.35
C LEU A 610 16.65 -31.98 -13.58
N ASN A 611 15.99 -33.13 -13.46
CA ASN A 611 15.85 -34.10 -14.52
C ASN A 611 14.37 -34.33 -14.88
N PRO A 612 14.02 -34.53 -16.16
CA PRO A 612 12.63 -34.67 -16.58
C PRO A 612 11.88 -35.80 -15.87
N ASP A 613 12.57 -36.92 -15.64
CA ASP A 613 11.98 -38.15 -15.08
C ASP A 613 11.86 -38.15 -13.57
N LYS A 614 12.40 -37.11 -12.91
CA LYS A 614 12.46 -37.05 -11.43
C LYS A 614 12.06 -35.66 -10.91
N PRO A 615 10.76 -35.43 -10.67
CA PRO A 615 10.32 -34.24 -9.94
C PRO A 615 11.00 -34.15 -8.57
N VAL A 616 11.29 -32.94 -8.13
CA VAL A 616 11.88 -32.67 -6.82
C VAL A 616 10.94 -31.79 -5.99
N HIS A 617 10.98 -31.97 -4.67
CA HIS A 617 10.05 -31.32 -3.76
C HIS A 617 10.79 -30.53 -2.69
N TRP A 618 10.19 -29.42 -2.28
CA TRP A 618 10.54 -28.77 -1.04
C TRP A 618 9.27 -28.32 -0.32
N ARG A 619 9.37 -28.19 0.99
CA ARG A 619 8.27 -27.81 1.86
C ARG A 619 8.73 -26.76 2.87
N LEU A 620 7.91 -25.76 3.09
CA LEU A 620 8.03 -24.78 4.16
C LEU A 620 6.80 -24.92 5.07
N ILE A 621 7.04 -25.02 6.38
CA ILE A 621 5.98 -25.06 7.38
C ILE A 621 6.15 -23.84 8.26
N VAL A 622 5.07 -23.09 8.45
CA VAL A 622 5.00 -21.93 9.35
C VAL A 622 3.89 -22.20 10.36
N LYS A 623 4.23 -22.28 11.64
CA LYS A 623 3.29 -22.55 12.72
C LYS A 623 3.29 -21.39 13.70
N GLN A 624 2.12 -20.89 14.05
CA GLN A 624 1.93 -19.90 15.10
C GLN A 624 1.42 -20.58 16.37
N GLU A 625 2.11 -20.36 17.50
CA GLU A 625 1.83 -20.95 18.80
C GLU A 625 1.49 -19.87 19.84
#